data_7d3a91a5faf9082763e8d6735f95ddd3
#
_entry.id   7d3a91a5faf9082763e8d6735f95ddd3
#
_cell.length_a   1.000
_cell.length_b   1.000
_cell.length_c   1.000
_cell.angle_alpha   90.00
_cell.angle_beta   90.00
_cell.angle_gamma   90.00
#
_symmetry.space_group_name_H-M   'P 1'
#
loop_
_entity.id
_entity.type
_entity.pdbx_description
1 polymer ?
#
loop_
_entity_poly.entity_id
_entity_poly.type
_entity_poly.pdbx_seq_one_letter_code
_entity_poly.pdbx_strand_id
1 'polypeptide(L)'
;MGVDIADIIPAKQIKLEDLGGRTVAIDAFNAIYQFLAIIRQPDGTPLRDSKGRTTSHLSGLMYRNANLLQMGIKPVYVFDGEPPKLKSETIAARSAIRREAEKEWKKALAAGDTEKARIKASQSSRLNKEMVDQSKELLELLGIPCIQAPGEGEAQASDMTRKGEVWATASQDFDSLLFGANRLVRNLTVSGRRRGRGGGPAIPELVLLDSALEALEVTREQLVDMAMLVGTDFNEGVRGIGPKKALHMIKKHGDIETVCEKEGFDVE
;
A
#
# COMPACT_ATOMS: atom_id res chain seq x y z
N MET A 1 3.41 3.66 -4.35
CA MET A 1 4.31 3.05 -3.34
C MET A 1 4.66 4.21 -2.45
N GLY A 2 4.26 4.14 -1.21
CA GLY A 2 4.51 5.16 -0.21
C GLY A 2 5.98 5.26 0.19
N VAL A 3 6.26 5.95 1.28
CA VAL A 3 7.61 6.18 1.78
C VAL A 3 8.36 4.87 2.07
N ASP A 4 9.63 4.79 1.64
CA ASP A 4 10.47 3.60 1.84
C ASP A 4 11.28 3.72 3.15
N ILE A 5 10.61 3.43 4.27
CA ILE A 5 11.20 3.43 5.61
C ILE A 5 11.20 2.04 6.28
N ALA A 6 10.95 0.99 5.49
CA ALA A 6 10.83 -0.39 5.99
C ALA A 6 12.05 -0.86 6.80
N ASP A 7 13.25 -0.41 6.42
CA ASP A 7 14.52 -0.86 7.04
C ASP A 7 14.74 -0.35 8.46
N ILE A 8 13.98 0.65 8.89
CA ILE A 8 14.15 1.28 10.21
C ILE A 8 12.93 1.11 11.13
N ILE A 9 11.76 0.81 10.57
CA ILE A 9 10.53 0.65 11.35
C ILE A 9 10.45 -0.76 11.95
N PRO A 10 10.37 -0.90 13.28
CA PRO A 10 10.18 -2.19 13.91
C PRO A 10 8.78 -2.74 13.61
N ALA A 11 8.73 -3.99 13.17
CA ALA A 11 7.49 -4.70 12.90
C ALA A 11 7.48 -6.06 13.59
N LYS A 12 6.35 -6.43 14.18
CA LYS A 12 6.14 -7.73 14.82
C LYS A 12 5.37 -8.64 13.89
N GLN A 13 5.90 -9.82 13.59
CA GLN A 13 5.12 -10.85 12.90
C GLN A 13 3.96 -11.32 13.79
N ILE A 14 2.78 -11.43 13.19
CA ILE A 14 1.56 -11.88 13.83
C ILE A 14 0.89 -12.97 12.99
N LYS A 15 -0.02 -13.72 13.60
CA LYS A 15 -0.90 -14.63 12.89
C LYS A 15 -2.22 -13.93 12.55
N LEU A 16 -2.90 -14.38 11.50
CA LEU A 16 -4.23 -13.83 11.17
C LEU A 16 -5.24 -14.06 12.30
N GLU A 17 -5.12 -15.17 13.01
CA GLU A 17 -5.97 -15.52 14.16
C GLU A 17 -5.87 -14.50 15.31
N ASP A 18 -4.72 -13.84 15.46
CA ASP A 18 -4.50 -12.79 16.47
C ASP A 18 -5.38 -11.55 16.22
N LEU A 19 -5.92 -11.41 15.00
CA LEU A 19 -6.82 -10.34 14.59
C LEU A 19 -8.30 -10.69 14.76
N GLY A 20 -8.63 -11.90 15.25
CA GLY A 20 -10.01 -12.35 15.47
C GLY A 20 -10.80 -11.37 16.36
N GLY A 21 -12.02 -11.03 15.95
CA GLY A 21 -12.88 -10.04 16.60
C GLY A 21 -12.52 -8.57 16.32
N ARG A 22 -11.38 -8.28 15.68
CA ARG A 22 -10.91 -6.92 15.41
C ARG A 22 -11.51 -6.37 14.12
N THR A 23 -11.83 -5.07 14.14
CA THR A 23 -12.20 -4.32 12.93
C THR A 23 -10.94 -3.71 12.32
N VAL A 24 -10.72 -3.94 11.03
CA VAL A 24 -9.51 -3.49 10.30
C VAL A 24 -9.93 -2.71 9.06
N ALA A 25 -9.47 -1.46 8.95
CA ALA A 25 -9.66 -0.63 7.76
C ALA A 25 -8.64 -1.02 6.69
N ILE A 26 -9.10 -1.49 5.55
CA ILE A 26 -8.25 -1.94 4.45
C ILE A 26 -8.26 -0.88 3.36
N ASP A 27 -7.08 -0.43 2.93
CA ASP A 27 -6.93 0.37 1.73
C ASP A 27 -7.43 -0.42 0.52
N ALA A 28 -8.56 0.02 -0.04
CA ALA A 28 -9.26 -0.67 -1.12
C ALA A 28 -8.42 -0.70 -2.40
N PHE A 29 -7.81 0.43 -2.77
CA PHE A 29 -7.03 0.52 -3.99
C PHE A 29 -5.76 -0.33 -3.91
N ASN A 30 -5.04 -0.28 -2.79
CA ASN A 30 -3.86 -1.10 -2.55
C ASN A 30 -4.21 -2.60 -2.66
N ALA A 31 -5.28 -3.06 -2.00
CA ALA A 31 -5.73 -4.44 -2.05
C ALA A 31 -6.15 -4.88 -3.48
N ILE A 32 -6.95 -4.06 -4.18
CA ILE A 32 -7.42 -4.38 -5.53
C ILE A 32 -6.25 -4.43 -6.52
N TYR A 33 -5.30 -3.49 -6.45
CA TYR A 33 -4.10 -3.54 -7.29
C TYR A 33 -3.26 -4.78 -7.05
N GLN A 34 -3.13 -5.23 -5.80
CA GLN A 34 -2.45 -6.50 -5.48
C GLN A 34 -3.15 -7.69 -6.13
N PHE A 35 -4.48 -7.77 -6.06
CA PHE A 35 -5.23 -8.84 -6.70
C PHE A 35 -5.07 -8.83 -8.21
N LEU A 36 -5.17 -7.67 -8.85
CA LEU A 36 -4.94 -7.51 -10.28
C LEU A 36 -3.52 -7.87 -10.72
N ALA A 37 -2.52 -7.66 -9.85
CA ALA A 37 -1.13 -7.99 -10.13
C ALA A 37 -0.81 -9.48 -9.96
N ILE A 38 -1.46 -10.17 -9.01
CA ILE A 38 -1.12 -11.54 -8.60
C ILE A 38 -2.05 -12.57 -9.23
N ILE A 39 -3.36 -12.28 -9.31
CA ILE A 39 -4.38 -13.23 -9.78
C ILE A 39 -4.47 -13.16 -11.30
N ARG A 40 -3.64 -13.98 -11.94
CA ARG A 40 -3.46 -14.03 -13.40
C ARG A 40 -3.26 -15.46 -13.86
N GLN A 41 -3.54 -15.69 -15.13
CA GLN A 41 -3.19 -16.93 -15.83
C GLN A 41 -1.65 -17.06 -15.96
N PRO A 42 -1.12 -18.24 -16.29
CA PRO A 42 0.32 -18.46 -16.45
C PRO A 42 1.00 -17.54 -17.47
N ASP A 43 0.28 -17.15 -18.52
CA ASP A 43 0.72 -16.22 -19.57
C ASP A 43 0.68 -14.73 -19.16
N GLY A 44 0.25 -14.45 -17.92
CA GLY A 44 0.10 -13.11 -17.39
C GLY A 44 -1.23 -12.43 -17.72
N THR A 45 -2.14 -13.06 -18.45
CA THR A 45 -3.49 -12.52 -18.69
C THR A 45 -4.31 -12.48 -17.40
N PRO A 46 -5.08 -11.40 -17.13
CA PRO A 46 -5.99 -11.39 -15.98
C PRO A 46 -7.12 -12.41 -16.20
N LEU A 47 -7.72 -12.89 -15.10
CA LEU A 47 -8.94 -13.68 -15.20
C LEU A 47 -10.05 -12.85 -15.83
N ARG A 48 -10.88 -13.51 -16.67
CA ARG A 48 -11.96 -12.87 -17.39
C ARG A 48 -13.23 -13.69 -17.32
N ASP A 49 -14.37 -13.02 -17.42
CA ASP A 49 -15.67 -13.64 -17.63
C ASP A 49 -15.90 -14.02 -19.10
N SER A 50 -17.04 -14.61 -19.38
CA SER A 50 -17.47 -15.01 -20.75
C SER A 50 -17.62 -13.81 -21.73
N LYS A 51 -17.73 -12.58 -21.22
CA LYS A 51 -17.81 -11.35 -21.98
C LYS A 51 -16.45 -10.66 -22.12
N GLY A 52 -15.37 -11.27 -21.64
CA GLY A 52 -14.01 -10.73 -21.70
C GLY A 52 -13.67 -9.67 -20.66
N ARG A 53 -14.55 -9.38 -19.69
CA ARG A 53 -14.31 -8.41 -18.62
C ARG A 53 -13.38 -9.02 -17.57
N THR A 54 -12.44 -8.23 -17.06
CA THR A 54 -11.51 -8.68 -16.02
C THR A 54 -12.24 -8.95 -14.71
N THR A 55 -11.98 -10.14 -14.12
CA THR A 55 -12.59 -10.58 -12.84
C THR A 55 -11.57 -10.89 -11.74
N SER A 56 -10.27 -10.69 -12.00
CA SER A 56 -9.20 -10.95 -11.01
C SER A 56 -9.42 -10.23 -9.67
N HIS A 57 -9.88 -8.98 -9.70
CA HIS A 57 -10.19 -8.18 -8.51
C HIS A 57 -11.34 -8.80 -7.70
N LEU A 58 -12.42 -9.23 -8.37
CA LEU A 58 -13.56 -9.87 -7.72
C LEU A 58 -13.16 -11.21 -7.08
N SER A 59 -12.39 -12.04 -7.80
CA SER A 59 -11.86 -13.28 -7.25
C SER A 59 -11.01 -13.02 -5.99
N GLY A 60 -10.12 -12.02 -6.06
CA GLY A 60 -9.29 -11.64 -4.93
C GLY A 60 -10.10 -11.18 -3.72
N LEU A 61 -11.04 -10.28 -3.93
CA LEU A 61 -11.93 -9.77 -2.89
C LEU A 61 -12.74 -10.91 -2.27
N MET A 62 -13.38 -11.77 -3.08
CA MET A 62 -14.22 -12.88 -2.60
C MET A 62 -13.42 -13.83 -1.72
N TYR A 63 -12.34 -14.40 -2.22
CA TYR A 63 -11.56 -15.40 -1.48
C TYR A 63 -10.86 -14.81 -0.26
N ARG A 64 -10.31 -13.60 -0.36
CA ARG A 64 -9.63 -12.98 0.77
C ARG A 64 -10.60 -12.64 1.88
N ASN A 65 -11.76 -12.05 1.56
CA ASN A 65 -12.74 -11.68 2.57
C ASN A 65 -13.39 -12.92 3.18
N ALA A 66 -13.66 -13.99 2.42
CA ALA A 66 -14.12 -15.25 2.97
C ALA A 66 -13.16 -15.78 4.06
N ASN A 67 -11.85 -15.75 3.81
CA ASN A 67 -10.85 -16.15 4.79
C ASN A 67 -10.80 -15.21 6.01
N LEU A 68 -10.85 -13.89 5.82
CA LEU A 68 -10.83 -12.93 6.93
C LEU A 68 -12.06 -13.10 7.82
N LEU A 69 -13.25 -13.22 7.22
CA LEU A 69 -14.50 -13.43 7.95
C LEU A 69 -14.51 -14.76 8.68
N GLN A 70 -14.00 -15.84 8.09
CA GLN A 70 -13.87 -17.15 8.73
C GLN A 70 -12.98 -17.09 9.99
N MET A 71 -11.97 -16.22 10.00
CA MET A 71 -11.10 -15.99 11.16
C MET A 71 -11.70 -14.98 12.17
N GLY A 72 -12.92 -14.51 11.93
CA GLY A 72 -13.60 -13.53 12.78
C GLY A 72 -13.07 -12.11 12.64
N ILE A 73 -12.25 -11.81 11.63
CA ILE A 73 -11.76 -10.47 11.35
C ILE A 73 -12.89 -9.69 10.68
N LYS A 74 -13.07 -8.42 11.06
CA LYS A 74 -14.11 -7.53 10.53
C LYS A 74 -13.47 -6.51 9.57
N PRO A 75 -13.39 -6.78 8.27
CA PRO A 75 -12.82 -5.86 7.31
C PRO A 75 -13.78 -4.68 7.05
N VAL A 76 -13.20 -3.49 6.85
CA VAL A 76 -13.84 -2.29 6.34
C VAL A 76 -12.99 -1.77 5.20
N TYR A 77 -13.53 -1.59 4.01
CA TYR A 77 -12.75 -1.10 2.88
C TYR A 77 -12.90 0.41 2.75
N VAL A 78 -11.74 1.10 2.66
CA VAL A 78 -11.68 2.55 2.48
C VAL A 78 -11.21 2.84 1.06
N PHE A 79 -12.07 3.50 0.29
CA PHE A 79 -11.81 3.88 -1.10
C PHE A 79 -11.33 5.32 -1.16
N ASP A 80 -10.29 5.58 -1.96
CA ASP A 80 -9.79 6.93 -2.22
C ASP A 80 -10.87 7.81 -2.83
N GLY A 81 -10.86 9.07 -2.43
CA GLY A 81 -11.62 10.14 -3.05
C GLY A 81 -10.83 10.83 -4.17
N GLU A 82 -11.02 12.14 -4.27
CA GLU A 82 -10.30 12.94 -5.24
C GLU A 82 -8.83 13.13 -4.80
N PRO A 83 -7.85 12.74 -5.65
CA PRO A 83 -6.45 12.83 -5.27
C PRO A 83 -6.02 14.30 -5.13
N PRO A 84 -5.17 14.62 -4.14
CA PRO A 84 -4.58 15.94 -3.98
C PRO A 84 -3.78 16.36 -5.22
N LYS A 85 -3.80 17.67 -5.53
CA LYS A 85 -3.07 18.22 -6.70
C LYS A 85 -1.57 17.90 -6.66
N LEU A 86 -0.97 17.87 -5.47
CA LEU A 86 0.45 17.53 -5.27
C LEU A 86 0.82 16.12 -5.74
N LYS A 87 -0.16 15.18 -5.85
CA LYS A 87 0.08 13.82 -6.38
C LYS A 87 -0.01 13.72 -7.91
N SER A 88 -0.34 14.77 -8.62
CA SER A 88 -0.57 14.72 -10.08
C SER A 88 0.61 14.18 -10.86
N GLU A 89 1.83 14.59 -10.53
CA GLU A 89 3.07 14.14 -11.19
C GLU A 89 3.36 12.67 -10.90
N THR A 90 3.25 12.25 -9.64
CA THR A 90 3.43 10.86 -9.22
C THR A 90 2.41 9.94 -9.92
N ILE A 91 1.16 10.36 -10.03
CA ILE A 91 0.10 9.61 -10.74
C ILE A 91 0.43 9.51 -12.24
N ALA A 92 0.87 10.61 -12.87
CA ALA A 92 1.28 10.63 -14.27
C ALA A 92 2.47 9.71 -14.54
N ALA A 93 3.51 9.77 -13.70
CA ALA A 93 4.69 8.92 -13.77
C ALA A 93 4.33 7.43 -13.63
N ARG A 94 3.52 7.06 -12.63
CA ARG A 94 3.01 5.69 -12.45
C ARG A 94 2.20 5.21 -13.66
N SER A 95 1.39 6.09 -14.26
CA SER A 95 0.62 5.75 -15.46
C SER A 95 1.53 5.50 -16.67
N ALA A 96 2.62 6.27 -16.82
CA ALA A 96 3.61 6.06 -17.88
C ALA A 96 4.35 4.72 -17.72
N ILE A 97 4.79 4.39 -16.50
CA ILE A 97 5.46 3.11 -16.19
C ILE A 97 4.52 1.93 -16.51
N ARG A 98 3.23 2.01 -16.12
CA ARG A 98 2.25 0.96 -16.42
C ARG A 98 2.02 0.78 -17.91
N ARG A 99 2.00 1.87 -18.70
CA ARG A 99 1.87 1.81 -20.17
C ARG A 99 3.07 1.14 -20.81
N GLU A 100 4.28 1.44 -20.36
CA GLU A 100 5.47 0.81 -20.89
C GLU A 100 5.54 -0.68 -20.52
N ALA A 101 5.21 -1.02 -19.29
CA ALA A 101 5.12 -2.42 -18.84
C ALA A 101 4.09 -3.22 -19.67
N GLU A 102 2.96 -2.59 -20.06
CA GLU A 102 1.96 -3.23 -20.94
C GLU A 102 2.52 -3.53 -22.33
N LYS A 103 3.28 -2.59 -22.92
CA LYS A 103 3.94 -2.83 -24.22
C LYS A 103 4.96 -3.96 -24.15
N GLU A 104 5.78 -3.96 -23.09
CA GLU A 104 6.77 -5.01 -22.87
C GLU A 104 6.13 -6.37 -22.60
N TRP A 105 5.00 -6.42 -21.90
CA TRP A 105 4.22 -7.64 -21.72
C TRP A 105 3.78 -8.21 -23.06
N LYS A 106 3.15 -7.39 -23.91
CA LYS A 106 2.70 -7.82 -25.24
C LYS A 106 3.85 -8.34 -26.13
N LYS A 107 5.02 -7.69 -26.07
CA LYS A 107 6.24 -8.13 -26.77
C LYS A 107 6.75 -9.47 -26.24
N ALA A 108 6.84 -9.63 -24.92
CA ALA A 108 7.29 -10.88 -24.30
C ALA A 108 6.33 -12.04 -24.61
N LEU A 109 5.03 -11.78 -24.57
CA LEU A 109 4.00 -12.77 -24.93
C LEU A 109 4.15 -13.24 -26.38
N ALA A 110 4.32 -12.30 -27.34
CA ALA A 110 4.54 -12.62 -28.73
C ALA A 110 5.86 -13.39 -28.99
N ALA A 111 6.87 -13.17 -28.15
CA ALA A 111 8.15 -13.88 -28.22
C ALA A 111 8.14 -15.25 -27.49
N GLY A 112 7.03 -15.63 -26.83
CA GLY A 112 6.92 -16.87 -26.06
C GLY A 112 7.68 -16.85 -24.73
N ASP A 113 8.19 -15.69 -24.28
CA ASP A 113 8.87 -15.50 -23.00
C ASP A 113 7.83 -15.33 -21.88
N THR A 114 7.35 -16.46 -21.37
CA THR A 114 6.27 -16.51 -20.39
C THR A 114 6.68 -15.90 -19.03
N GLU A 115 7.94 -16.03 -18.64
CA GLU A 115 8.43 -15.47 -17.37
C GLU A 115 8.47 -13.95 -17.41
N LYS A 116 9.09 -13.37 -18.44
CA LYS A 116 9.11 -11.92 -18.66
C LYS A 116 7.70 -11.38 -18.87
N ALA A 117 6.85 -12.08 -19.64
CA ALA A 117 5.46 -11.72 -19.85
C ALA A 117 4.71 -11.61 -18.51
N ARG A 118 4.84 -12.60 -17.62
CA ARG A 118 4.22 -12.60 -16.29
C ARG A 118 4.68 -11.43 -15.41
N ILE A 119 5.99 -11.13 -15.39
CA ILE A 119 6.54 -10.00 -14.62
C ILE A 119 5.96 -8.69 -15.14
N LYS A 120 6.00 -8.44 -16.45
CA LYS A 120 5.52 -7.20 -17.04
C LYS A 120 4.01 -7.05 -16.97
N ALA A 121 3.27 -8.14 -17.10
CA ALA A 121 1.83 -8.15 -16.88
C ALA A 121 1.43 -7.67 -15.47
N SER A 122 2.14 -8.14 -14.43
CA SER A 122 1.85 -7.69 -13.06
C SER A 122 2.08 -6.19 -12.85
N GLN A 123 3.09 -5.63 -13.53
CA GLN A 123 3.43 -4.20 -13.48
C GLN A 123 2.49 -3.32 -14.31
N SER A 124 1.77 -3.90 -15.28
CA SER A 124 0.85 -3.18 -16.18
C SER A 124 -0.59 -3.07 -15.65
N SER A 125 -0.86 -3.58 -14.43
CA SER A 125 -2.23 -3.57 -13.86
C SER A 125 -2.81 -2.17 -13.80
N ARG A 126 -4.06 -2.03 -14.25
CA ARG A 126 -4.83 -0.79 -14.19
C ARG A 126 -6.17 -1.05 -13.54
N LEU A 127 -6.57 -0.12 -12.71
CA LEU A 127 -7.89 -0.08 -12.11
C LEU A 127 -8.73 0.96 -12.87
N ASN A 128 -9.92 0.59 -13.27
CA ASN A 128 -10.88 1.48 -13.90
C ASN A 128 -12.12 1.66 -13.01
N LYS A 129 -12.97 2.61 -13.36
CA LYS A 129 -14.18 2.92 -12.60
C LYS A 129 -15.11 1.71 -12.47
N GLU A 130 -15.33 0.97 -13.55
CA GLU A 130 -16.19 -0.23 -13.54
C GLU A 130 -15.71 -1.27 -12.53
N MET A 131 -14.39 -1.51 -12.46
CA MET A 131 -13.82 -2.43 -11.47
C MET A 131 -14.02 -1.95 -10.03
N VAL A 132 -13.93 -0.63 -9.80
CA VAL A 132 -14.19 -0.03 -8.47
C VAL A 132 -15.66 -0.22 -8.08
N ASP A 133 -16.58 0.10 -9.01
CA ASP A 133 -18.01 -0.04 -8.77
C ASP A 133 -18.39 -1.51 -8.50
N GLN A 134 -17.88 -2.46 -9.30
CA GLN A 134 -18.05 -3.91 -9.07
C GLN A 134 -17.46 -4.38 -7.74
N SER A 135 -16.32 -3.80 -7.33
CA SER A 135 -15.71 -4.14 -6.04
C SER A 135 -16.58 -3.70 -4.87
N LYS A 136 -17.14 -2.49 -4.93
CA LYS A 136 -18.07 -1.99 -3.92
C LYS A 136 -19.32 -2.83 -3.85
N GLU A 137 -19.95 -3.14 -4.99
CA GLU A 137 -21.13 -3.99 -5.07
C GLU A 137 -20.88 -5.37 -4.44
N LEU A 138 -19.75 -6.01 -4.78
CA LEU A 138 -19.39 -7.29 -4.19
C LEU A 138 -19.21 -7.20 -2.67
N LEU A 139 -18.52 -6.17 -2.17
CA LEU A 139 -18.31 -5.99 -0.73
C LEU A 139 -19.63 -5.75 0.01
N GLU A 140 -20.53 -4.94 -0.55
CA GLU A 140 -21.88 -4.73 -0.01
C GLU A 140 -22.69 -6.02 0.06
N LEU A 141 -22.66 -6.84 -1.00
CA LEU A 141 -23.32 -8.16 -1.02
C LEU A 141 -22.73 -9.13 0.01
N LEU A 142 -21.46 -8.96 0.38
CA LEU A 142 -20.80 -9.72 1.46
C LEU A 142 -21.07 -9.13 2.86
N GLY A 143 -21.81 -8.03 2.96
CA GLY A 143 -22.06 -7.32 4.23
C GLY A 143 -20.82 -6.61 4.77
N ILE A 144 -19.84 -6.27 3.92
CA ILE A 144 -18.61 -5.61 4.30
C ILE A 144 -18.74 -4.10 4.05
N PRO A 145 -18.58 -3.25 5.07
CA PRO A 145 -18.69 -1.80 4.92
C PRO A 145 -17.65 -1.22 3.95
N CYS A 146 -18.12 -0.29 3.10
CA CYS A 146 -17.29 0.50 2.20
C CYS A 146 -17.38 1.97 2.61
N ILE A 147 -16.22 2.58 2.88
CA ILE A 147 -16.08 3.99 3.23
C ILE A 147 -15.48 4.73 2.04
N GLN A 148 -16.10 5.82 1.63
CA GLN A 148 -15.56 6.73 0.64
C GLN A 148 -14.78 7.83 1.35
N ALA A 149 -13.47 7.86 1.21
CA ALA A 149 -12.65 8.94 1.74
C ALA A 149 -12.91 10.24 0.95
N PRO A 150 -12.81 11.41 1.57
CA PRO A 150 -12.87 12.69 0.86
C PRO A 150 -11.63 12.93 -0.01
N GLY A 151 -10.49 12.31 0.36
CA GLY A 151 -9.21 12.36 -0.35
C GLY A 151 -8.52 11.01 -0.27
N GLU A 152 -7.35 10.95 0.39
CA GLU A 152 -6.55 9.73 0.55
C GLU A 152 -7.24 8.71 1.46
N GLY A 153 -7.43 7.49 0.98
CA GLY A 153 -7.98 6.39 1.76
C GLY A 153 -7.13 6.03 2.97
N GLU A 154 -5.79 6.08 2.84
CA GLU A 154 -4.87 5.84 3.95
C GLU A 154 -4.98 6.89 5.06
N ALA A 155 -5.18 8.17 4.70
CA ALA A 155 -5.41 9.23 5.67
C ALA A 155 -6.73 9.02 6.42
N GLN A 156 -7.81 8.66 5.70
CA GLN A 156 -9.11 8.33 6.29
C GLN A 156 -9.01 7.11 7.21
N ALA A 157 -8.38 6.02 6.78
CA ALA A 157 -8.18 4.82 7.59
C ALA A 157 -7.36 5.11 8.86
N SER A 158 -6.34 5.98 8.74
CA SER A 158 -5.51 6.41 9.87
C SER A 158 -6.32 7.23 10.89
N ASP A 159 -7.18 8.14 10.42
CA ASP A 159 -8.07 8.91 11.29
C ASP A 159 -9.05 8.01 12.05
N MET A 160 -9.62 7.00 11.37
CA MET A 160 -10.49 5.99 11.99
C MET A 160 -9.76 5.20 13.10
N THR A 161 -8.46 4.87 12.93
CA THR A 161 -7.69 4.22 14.01
C THR A 161 -7.46 5.13 15.21
N ARG A 162 -7.18 6.42 14.97
CA ARG A 162 -7.00 7.41 16.05
C ARG A 162 -8.28 7.63 16.86
N LYS A 163 -9.43 7.63 16.17
CA LYS A 163 -10.73 7.75 16.80
C LYS A 163 -11.23 6.46 17.48
N GLY A 164 -10.53 5.34 17.28
CA GLY A 164 -10.94 4.05 17.82
C GLY A 164 -12.14 3.40 17.09
N GLU A 165 -12.54 3.92 15.93
CA GLU A 165 -13.59 3.36 15.09
C GLU A 165 -13.19 2.01 14.48
N VAL A 166 -11.89 1.85 14.20
CA VAL A 166 -11.26 0.59 13.79
C VAL A 166 -10.04 0.31 14.67
N TRP A 167 -9.69 -0.97 14.80
CA TRP A 167 -8.54 -1.37 15.61
C TRP A 167 -7.21 -1.08 14.92
N ALA A 168 -7.11 -1.26 13.60
CA ALA A 168 -5.91 -0.99 12.79
C ALA A 168 -6.30 -0.59 11.37
N THR A 169 -5.36 0.05 10.68
CA THR A 169 -5.37 0.13 9.21
C THR A 169 -4.56 -1.01 8.61
N ALA A 170 -4.89 -1.45 7.40
CA ALA A 170 -4.15 -2.45 6.65
C ALA A 170 -3.74 -1.89 5.27
N SER A 171 -2.44 -1.70 5.10
CA SER A 171 -1.79 -1.26 3.86
C SER A 171 -0.43 -1.94 3.70
N GLN A 172 0.15 -1.91 2.51
CA GLN A 172 1.55 -2.29 2.30
C GLN A 172 2.50 -1.12 2.54
N ASP A 173 1.98 0.08 2.43
CA ASP A 173 2.74 1.31 2.52
C ASP A 173 2.78 1.82 3.98
N PHE A 174 3.83 2.56 4.33
CA PHE A 174 4.01 3.11 5.67
C PHE A 174 3.37 4.49 5.85
N ASP A 175 2.80 5.06 4.80
CA ASP A 175 2.20 6.39 4.81
C ASP A 175 1.11 6.52 5.87
N SER A 176 0.41 5.42 6.17
CA SER A 176 -0.55 5.37 7.28
C SER A 176 0.04 5.79 8.64
N LEU A 177 1.33 5.51 8.90
CA LEU A 177 2.01 5.94 10.13
C LEU A 177 2.25 7.45 10.13
N LEU A 178 2.58 8.02 8.98
CA LEU A 178 2.76 9.47 8.80
C LEU A 178 1.44 10.21 9.06
N PHE A 179 0.31 9.63 8.61
CA PHE A 179 -1.02 10.11 8.93
C PHE A 179 -1.45 9.84 10.38
N GLY A 180 -0.63 9.16 11.16
CA GLY A 180 -0.82 8.93 12.58
C GLY A 180 -1.70 7.72 12.92
N ALA A 181 -1.75 6.70 12.08
CA ALA A 181 -2.39 5.44 12.42
C ALA A 181 -1.69 4.80 13.63
N ASN A 182 -2.43 4.53 14.71
CA ASN A 182 -1.88 3.90 15.92
C ASN A 182 -1.36 2.49 15.66
N ARG A 183 -1.99 1.77 14.70
CA ARG A 183 -1.65 0.40 14.32
C ARG A 183 -1.75 0.23 12.82
N LEU A 184 -0.68 -0.29 12.22
CA LEU A 184 -0.64 -0.68 10.80
C LEU A 184 -0.42 -2.19 10.72
N VAL A 185 -1.30 -2.89 10.01
CA VAL A 185 -1.16 -4.31 9.66
C VAL A 185 -0.70 -4.41 8.22
N ARG A 186 0.48 -4.95 8.00
CA ARG A 186 1.02 -5.20 6.67
C ARG A 186 0.78 -6.65 6.26
N ASN A 187 0.76 -6.91 4.96
CA ASN A 187 0.57 -8.23 4.37
C ASN A 187 -0.80 -8.89 4.69
N LEU A 188 -1.78 -8.15 5.18
CA LEU A 188 -3.10 -8.69 5.49
C LEU A 188 -3.79 -9.25 4.25
N THR A 189 -3.70 -8.56 3.12
CA THR A 189 -4.35 -8.91 1.85
C THR A 189 -3.46 -9.74 0.91
N VAL A 190 -2.17 -9.90 1.23
CA VAL A 190 -1.23 -10.66 0.40
C VAL A 190 -1.45 -12.15 0.57
N SER A 191 -1.65 -12.86 -0.53
CA SER A 191 -1.65 -14.32 -0.58
C SER A 191 -0.46 -14.81 -1.40
N GLY A 192 0.30 -15.78 -0.87
CA GLY A 192 1.41 -16.41 -1.58
C GLY A 192 2.79 -16.04 -1.04
N ARG A 193 3.84 -16.37 -1.80
CA ARG A 193 5.22 -16.10 -1.42
C ARG A 193 5.61 -14.64 -1.70
N ARG A 194 6.35 -14.03 -0.77
CA ARG A 194 7.02 -12.73 -1.01
C ARG A 194 7.89 -12.84 -2.27
N ARG A 195 7.79 -11.86 -3.17
CA ARG A 195 8.76 -11.67 -4.26
C ARG A 195 9.96 -10.93 -3.67
N GLY A 196 11.13 -11.61 -3.60
CA GLY A 196 12.37 -11.00 -3.13
C GLY A 196 13.34 -12.00 -2.53
N ARG A 197 14.53 -11.55 -2.12
CA ARG A 197 15.55 -12.37 -1.44
C ARG A 197 14.93 -12.96 -0.15
N GLY A 198 14.59 -14.27 -0.20
CA GLY A 198 14.05 -14.98 0.96
C GLY A 198 12.75 -15.76 0.72
N GLY A 199 12.02 -15.52 -0.38
CA GLY A 199 10.94 -16.37 -0.96
C GLY A 199 9.94 -17.08 -0.03
N GLY A 200 9.80 -16.65 1.24
CA GLY A 200 8.88 -17.23 2.21
C GLY A 200 7.43 -16.75 2.04
N PRO A 201 6.47 -17.37 2.77
CA PRO A 201 5.10 -16.90 2.77
C PRO A 201 5.01 -15.45 3.26
N ALA A 202 4.06 -14.67 2.72
CA ALA A 202 3.77 -13.34 3.22
C ALA A 202 3.10 -13.48 4.60
N ILE A 203 3.87 -13.25 5.65
CA ILE A 203 3.39 -13.28 7.03
C ILE A 203 2.86 -11.90 7.38
N PRO A 204 1.66 -11.78 8.01
CA PRO A 204 1.17 -10.50 8.49
C PRO A 204 2.13 -9.89 9.51
N GLU A 205 2.31 -8.58 9.42
CA GLU A 205 3.18 -7.78 10.31
C GLU A 205 2.36 -6.68 10.95
N LEU A 206 2.49 -6.52 12.26
CA LEU A 206 1.90 -5.43 13.03
C LEU A 206 2.98 -4.40 13.36
N VAL A 207 2.72 -3.17 13.01
CA VAL A 207 3.51 -2.00 13.43
C VAL A 207 2.66 -1.19 14.39
N LEU A 208 3.22 -0.88 15.55
CA LEU A 208 2.66 0.04 16.55
C LEU A 208 3.38 1.37 16.42
N LEU A 209 2.67 2.47 16.18
CA LEU A 209 3.27 3.77 15.97
C LEU A 209 4.11 4.20 17.17
N ASP A 210 3.55 4.15 18.38
CA ASP A 210 4.26 4.56 19.60
C ASP A 210 5.55 3.76 19.81
N SER A 211 5.50 2.43 19.60
CA SER A 211 6.69 1.58 19.70
C SER A 211 7.73 1.89 18.63
N ALA A 212 7.30 2.28 17.44
CA ALA A 212 8.21 2.68 16.37
C ALA A 212 8.88 4.02 16.68
N LEU A 213 8.12 5.01 17.16
CA LEU A 213 8.66 6.31 17.57
C LEU A 213 9.63 6.18 18.74
N GLU A 214 9.29 5.36 19.75
CA GLU A 214 10.17 5.07 20.89
C GLU A 214 11.47 4.40 20.44
N ALA A 215 11.40 3.37 19.62
CA ALA A 215 12.58 2.65 19.11
C ALA A 215 13.48 3.52 18.24
N LEU A 216 12.92 4.46 17.51
CA LEU A 216 13.66 5.43 16.69
C LEU A 216 14.11 6.64 17.52
N GLU A 217 13.56 6.85 18.72
CA GLU A 217 13.76 8.05 19.56
C GLU A 217 13.44 9.34 18.81
N VAL A 218 12.29 9.39 18.13
CA VAL A 218 11.80 10.54 17.38
C VAL A 218 10.32 10.80 17.69
N THR A 219 9.87 12.02 17.44
CA THR A 219 8.44 12.35 17.46
C THR A 219 7.78 11.95 16.14
N ARG A 220 6.45 12.02 16.09
CA ARG A 220 5.72 11.77 14.84
C ARG A 220 6.03 12.85 13.78
N GLU A 221 6.16 14.10 14.20
CA GLU A 221 6.55 15.22 13.33
C GLU A 221 7.92 14.94 12.70
N GLN A 222 8.89 14.51 13.51
CA GLN A 222 10.22 14.12 13.03
C GLN A 222 10.18 12.91 12.09
N LEU A 223 9.26 11.95 12.31
CA LEU A 223 9.06 10.85 11.37
C LEU A 223 8.53 11.35 10.01
N VAL A 224 7.65 12.37 10.01
CA VAL A 224 7.18 13.03 8.77
C VAL A 224 8.34 13.76 8.10
N ASP A 225 9.15 14.51 8.82
CA ASP A 225 10.35 15.20 8.31
C ASP A 225 11.33 14.21 7.66
N MET A 226 11.57 13.07 8.31
CA MET A 226 12.38 11.99 7.73
C MET A 226 11.77 11.47 6.42
N ALA A 227 10.46 11.28 6.38
CA ALA A 227 9.78 10.82 5.19
C ALA A 227 9.89 11.83 4.04
N MET A 228 9.82 13.12 4.33
CA MET A 228 10.02 14.18 3.34
C MET A 228 11.45 14.19 2.79
N LEU A 229 12.47 13.95 3.62
CA LEU A 229 13.86 13.82 3.16
C LEU A 229 14.07 12.57 2.27
N VAL A 230 13.41 11.45 2.59
CA VAL A 230 13.51 10.20 1.82
C VAL A 230 12.73 10.29 0.50
N GLY A 231 11.63 11.04 0.49
CA GLY A 231 10.67 11.14 -0.60
C GLY A 231 9.38 10.38 -0.32
N THR A 232 8.29 11.00 -0.67
CA THR A 232 6.92 10.50 -0.49
C THR A 232 6.17 10.51 -1.83
N ASP A 233 4.88 10.22 -1.80
CA ASP A 233 4.02 10.40 -2.97
C ASP A 233 3.77 11.90 -3.32
N PHE A 234 4.17 12.80 -2.44
CA PHE A 234 3.94 14.25 -2.55
C PHE A 234 5.21 15.04 -2.89
N ASN A 235 6.39 14.44 -2.70
CA ASN A 235 7.68 15.06 -2.99
C ASN A 235 8.74 14.01 -3.38
N GLU A 236 9.75 14.41 -4.16
CA GLU A 236 10.79 13.49 -4.63
C GLU A 236 11.84 13.13 -3.56
N GLY A 237 11.88 13.89 -2.45
CA GLY A 237 12.91 13.77 -1.43
C GLY A 237 14.27 14.28 -1.89
N VAL A 238 15.28 14.07 -1.06
CA VAL A 238 16.66 14.51 -1.34
C VAL A 238 17.47 13.35 -1.91
N ARG A 239 18.04 13.54 -3.10
CA ARG A 239 18.79 12.48 -3.80
C ARG A 239 19.94 11.93 -2.94
N GLY A 240 19.94 10.62 -2.72
CA GLY A 240 20.96 9.91 -1.94
C GLY A 240 20.73 9.93 -0.44
N ILE A 241 19.59 10.44 0.03
CA ILE A 241 19.12 10.33 1.41
C ILE A 241 18.13 9.16 1.50
N GLY A 242 18.55 8.11 2.18
CA GLY A 242 17.69 7.00 2.56
C GLY A 242 17.29 7.08 4.02
N PRO A 243 16.42 6.16 4.51
CA PRO A 243 15.81 6.27 5.84
C PRO A 243 16.83 6.37 6.99
N LYS A 244 17.94 5.64 6.93
CA LYS A 244 18.98 5.70 7.98
C LYS A 244 19.71 7.04 8.05
N LYS A 245 19.99 7.64 6.87
CA LYS A 245 20.60 8.98 6.81
C LYS A 245 19.62 10.05 7.27
N ALA A 246 18.36 9.97 6.83
CA ALA A 246 17.31 10.88 7.27
C ALA A 246 17.14 10.85 8.79
N LEU A 247 17.08 9.65 9.40
CA LEU A 247 17.02 9.47 10.85
C LEU A 247 18.22 10.15 11.55
N HIS A 248 19.43 9.91 11.04
CA HIS A 248 20.64 10.51 11.64
C HIS A 248 20.61 12.06 11.55
N MET A 249 20.19 12.61 10.42
CA MET A 249 20.09 14.05 10.21
C MET A 249 19.05 14.70 11.11
N ILE A 250 17.85 14.11 11.20
CA ILE A 250 16.78 14.63 12.07
C ILE A 250 17.17 14.53 13.54
N LYS A 251 17.79 13.44 13.98
CA LYS A 251 18.32 13.34 15.37
C LYS A 251 19.40 14.39 15.68
N LYS A 252 20.23 14.73 14.68
CA LYS A 252 21.33 15.72 14.83
C LYS A 252 20.83 17.16 14.83
N HIS A 253 19.85 17.48 14.00
CA HIS A 253 19.44 18.84 13.71
C HIS A 253 18.05 19.21 14.26
N GLY A 254 17.20 18.24 14.54
CA GLY A 254 15.88 18.39 15.17
C GLY A 254 14.71 18.34 14.20
N ASP A 255 14.75 19.10 13.12
CA ASP A 255 13.68 19.24 12.12
C ASP A 255 14.23 19.38 10.70
N ILE A 256 13.36 19.27 9.69
CA ILE A 256 13.73 19.29 8.28
C ILE A 256 14.26 20.67 7.85
N GLU A 257 13.72 21.76 8.35
CA GLU A 257 14.13 23.12 8.02
C GLU A 257 15.59 23.32 8.42
N THR A 258 15.94 22.93 9.65
CA THR A 258 17.32 23.01 10.16
C THR A 258 18.26 22.07 9.39
N VAL A 259 17.80 20.86 9.00
CA VAL A 259 18.58 19.97 8.13
C VAL A 259 18.89 20.65 6.81
N CYS A 260 17.89 21.22 6.14
CA CYS A 260 18.06 21.88 4.84
C CYS A 260 19.03 23.06 4.90
N GLU A 261 18.92 23.89 5.95
CA GLU A 261 19.85 24.99 6.19
C GLU A 261 21.29 24.52 6.38
N LYS A 262 21.52 23.51 7.23
CA LYS A 262 22.86 23.06 7.62
C LYS A 262 23.56 22.20 6.58
N GLU A 263 22.81 21.38 5.86
CA GLU A 263 23.35 20.47 4.85
C GLU A 263 23.30 21.08 3.43
N GLY A 264 22.68 22.26 3.26
CA GLY A 264 22.61 22.99 1.99
C GLY A 264 21.67 22.35 0.98
N PHE A 265 20.56 21.77 1.45
CA PHE A 265 19.53 21.23 0.57
C PHE A 265 18.57 22.34 0.14
N ASP A 266 18.28 22.39 -1.16
CA ASP A 266 17.25 23.27 -1.71
C ASP A 266 15.88 22.65 -1.43
N VAL A 267 15.01 23.39 -0.80
CA VAL A 267 13.61 22.98 -0.51
C VAL A 267 12.74 23.87 -1.37
N GLU A 268 12.42 23.42 -2.59
CA GLU A 268 11.36 24.03 -3.37
C GLU A 268 9.98 23.48 -2.99
#